data_81b8b464b7a8c4543d2e833ed3c07148
#
_entry.id   81b8b464b7a8c4543d2e833ed3c07148
#
_cell.length_a   1.000
_cell.length_b   1.000
_cell.length_c   1.000
_cell.angle_alpha   90.00
_cell.angle_beta   90.00
_cell.angle_gamma   90.00
#
_symmetry.space_group_name_H-M   'P 1'
#
loop_
_entity.id
_entity.type
_entity.pdbx_description
1 polymer ?
#
loop_
_entity_poly.entity_id
_entity_poly.type
_entity_poly.pdbx_seq_one_letter_code
_entity_poly.pdbx_strand_id
1 'polypeptide(L)'
;MRGLKMRIGFWGSGNMARVLGGAWSVAGHQITFGSRDAEKSRSVAEEIGFSAIGGTNDAVAETCEVIVSTIRAVPSSFITSTSALAGKVIIDLNNRDLPRDYKPEEFLHSLAGATQKDVPSARIVKALNNQAMEVFNCDAAALREAGVQAFIAGDDNEAKQTVIELLNDIGLKPVDFGPLSNAWLLELQADILRTYMFATGNSLVTPGFIEAPRAEPRFGERRKGTY
;
A
#
# COMPACT_ATOMS: atom_id res chain seq x y z
N MET A 1 -13.96 1.36 -19.41
CA MET A 1 -12.63 1.17 -20.05
C MET A 1 -11.91 0.14 -19.22
N ARG A 2 -11.37 -0.95 -19.82
CA ARG A 2 -10.45 -1.83 -19.10
C ARG A 2 -9.14 -1.06 -18.95
N GLY A 3 -8.70 -0.85 -17.71
CA GLY A 3 -7.40 -0.23 -17.41
C GLY A 3 -6.24 -0.96 -18.09
N LEU A 4 -5.09 -0.31 -18.21
CA LEU A 4 -3.87 -0.93 -18.72
C LEU A 4 -3.50 -2.11 -17.81
N LYS A 5 -3.29 -3.29 -18.41
CA LYS A 5 -2.78 -4.45 -17.68
C LYS A 5 -1.33 -4.19 -17.28
N MET A 6 -1.05 -4.22 -15.98
CA MET A 6 0.30 -4.01 -15.42
C MET A 6 0.90 -5.32 -14.92
N ARG A 7 2.23 -5.39 -14.89
CA ARG A 7 2.99 -6.45 -14.24
C ARG A 7 3.30 -6.02 -12.81
N ILE A 8 2.57 -6.59 -11.86
CA ILE A 8 2.66 -6.27 -10.44
C ILE A 8 3.42 -7.38 -9.73
N GLY A 9 4.50 -7.04 -9.04
CA GLY A 9 5.29 -7.96 -8.26
C GLY A 9 5.12 -7.74 -6.76
N PHE A 10 5.17 -8.79 -5.99
CA PHE A 10 5.16 -8.70 -4.54
C PHE A 10 6.51 -9.14 -3.99
N TRP A 11 7.15 -8.32 -3.21
CA TRP A 11 8.22 -8.76 -2.32
C TRP A 11 7.59 -9.34 -1.06
N GLY A 12 7.67 -10.67 -0.96
CA GLY A 12 6.98 -11.46 0.04
C GLY A 12 5.74 -12.17 -0.50
N SER A 13 5.44 -13.32 0.07
CA SER A 13 4.31 -14.19 -0.29
C SER A 13 3.41 -14.49 0.92
N GLY A 14 3.30 -13.51 1.84
CA GLY A 14 2.44 -13.59 3.04
C GLY A 14 0.98 -13.24 2.75
N ASN A 15 0.17 -13.13 3.80
CA ASN A 15 -1.27 -12.90 3.70
C ASN A 15 -1.63 -11.63 2.92
N MET A 16 -0.97 -10.50 3.18
CA MET A 16 -1.22 -9.25 2.43
C MET A 16 -0.93 -9.41 0.94
N ALA A 17 0.18 -10.07 0.58
CA ALA A 17 0.51 -10.33 -0.82
C ALA A 17 -0.55 -11.21 -1.49
N ARG A 18 -1.06 -12.24 -0.79
CA ARG A 18 -2.10 -13.15 -1.31
C ARG A 18 -3.41 -12.41 -1.60
N VAL A 19 -3.94 -11.66 -0.64
CA VAL A 19 -5.25 -10.99 -0.81
C VAL A 19 -5.18 -9.89 -1.87
N LEU A 20 -4.13 -9.07 -1.88
CA LEU A 20 -3.94 -8.02 -2.90
C LEU A 20 -3.63 -8.61 -4.27
N GLY A 21 -2.76 -9.63 -4.33
CA GLY A 21 -2.45 -10.34 -5.57
C GLY A 21 -3.69 -10.99 -6.19
N GLY A 22 -4.54 -11.60 -5.37
CA GLY A 22 -5.83 -12.14 -5.79
C GLY A 22 -6.76 -11.05 -6.34
N ALA A 23 -6.94 -9.95 -5.60
CA ALA A 23 -7.79 -8.84 -6.03
C ALA A 23 -7.34 -8.24 -7.38
N TRP A 24 -6.05 -7.97 -7.56
CA TRP A 24 -5.52 -7.46 -8.83
C TRP A 24 -5.50 -8.52 -9.95
N SER A 25 -5.36 -9.82 -9.62
CA SER A 25 -5.54 -10.89 -10.61
C SER A 25 -6.96 -10.91 -11.18
N VAL A 26 -7.98 -10.76 -10.33
CA VAL A 26 -9.39 -10.61 -10.73
C VAL A 26 -9.60 -9.37 -11.60
N ALA A 27 -8.93 -8.24 -11.27
CA ALA A 27 -8.95 -7.02 -12.07
C ALA A 27 -8.20 -7.18 -13.43
N GLY A 28 -7.43 -8.26 -13.59
CA GLY A 28 -6.80 -8.64 -14.87
C GLY A 28 -5.33 -8.27 -14.99
N HIS A 29 -4.67 -7.87 -13.91
CA HIS A 29 -3.22 -7.63 -13.88
C HIS A 29 -2.43 -8.95 -13.85
N GLN A 30 -1.17 -8.88 -14.29
CA GLN A 30 -0.25 -10.00 -14.20
C GLN A 30 0.51 -9.96 -12.87
N ILE A 31 0.38 -11.00 -12.06
CA ILE A 31 0.92 -11.04 -10.71
C ILE A 31 2.14 -11.94 -10.61
N THR A 32 3.19 -11.46 -9.94
CA THR A 32 4.39 -12.24 -9.61
C THR A 32 4.65 -12.16 -8.10
N PHE A 33 4.73 -13.29 -7.43
CA PHE A 33 5.10 -13.38 -6.02
C PHE A 33 6.59 -13.68 -5.88
N GLY A 34 7.29 -12.88 -5.09
CA GLY A 34 8.68 -13.10 -4.72
C GLY A 34 8.82 -13.63 -3.30
N SER A 35 9.81 -14.46 -3.08
CA SER A 35 10.18 -14.94 -1.75
C SER A 35 11.66 -15.31 -1.71
N ARG A 36 12.24 -15.41 -0.52
CA ARG A 36 13.57 -16.05 -0.31
C ARG A 36 13.53 -17.55 -0.65
N ASP A 37 12.37 -18.14 -0.42
CA ASP A 37 12.05 -19.52 -0.79
C ASP A 37 11.12 -19.49 -2.02
N ALA A 38 11.68 -19.80 -3.20
CA ALA A 38 10.96 -19.76 -4.46
C ALA A 38 9.82 -20.81 -4.53
N GLU A 39 9.93 -21.95 -3.83
CA GLU A 39 8.86 -22.96 -3.77
C GLU A 39 7.61 -22.38 -3.07
N LYS A 40 7.83 -21.66 -1.97
CA LYS A 40 6.73 -20.99 -1.25
C LYS A 40 5.99 -20.00 -2.13
N SER A 41 6.71 -19.21 -2.93
CA SER A 41 6.05 -18.23 -3.84
C SER A 41 5.33 -18.92 -5.00
N ARG A 42 5.85 -20.06 -5.52
CA ARG A 42 5.16 -20.88 -6.53
C ARG A 42 3.86 -21.46 -5.98
N SER A 43 3.89 -22.03 -4.78
CA SER A 43 2.68 -22.55 -4.13
C SER A 43 1.60 -21.46 -3.95
N VAL A 44 2.01 -20.24 -3.60
CA VAL A 44 1.07 -19.10 -3.50
C VAL A 44 0.52 -18.74 -4.88
N ALA A 45 1.34 -18.70 -5.91
CA ALA A 45 0.90 -18.39 -7.27
C ALA A 45 -0.10 -19.44 -7.79
N GLU A 46 0.13 -20.72 -7.52
CA GLU A 46 -0.79 -21.81 -7.85
C GLU A 46 -2.13 -21.67 -7.12
N GLU A 47 -2.11 -21.33 -5.82
CA GLU A 47 -3.30 -21.10 -5.02
C GLU A 47 -4.15 -19.93 -5.55
N ILE A 48 -3.51 -18.82 -5.95
CA ILE A 48 -4.17 -17.65 -6.52
C ILE A 48 -4.72 -17.95 -7.91
N GLY A 49 -4.02 -18.73 -8.72
CA GLY A 49 -4.40 -18.99 -10.10
C GLY A 49 -4.21 -17.78 -11.01
N PHE A 50 -5.10 -17.54 -11.98
CA PHE A 50 -5.08 -16.42 -12.93
C PHE A 50 -3.73 -16.22 -13.66
N SER A 51 -2.97 -17.29 -13.86
CA SER A 51 -1.62 -17.26 -14.42
C SER A 51 -0.61 -16.45 -13.59
N ALA A 52 -0.82 -16.36 -12.28
CA ALA A 52 0.15 -15.79 -11.35
C ALA A 52 1.46 -16.60 -11.38
N ILE A 53 2.58 -15.93 -11.14
CA ILE A 53 3.93 -16.50 -11.21
C ILE A 53 4.56 -16.44 -9.82
N GLY A 54 5.27 -17.49 -9.42
CA GLY A 54 6.10 -17.52 -8.21
C GLY A 54 7.58 -17.54 -8.57
N GLY A 55 8.40 -16.79 -7.83
CA GLY A 55 9.83 -16.70 -8.05
C GLY A 55 10.58 -16.12 -6.85
N THR A 56 11.78 -15.60 -7.12
CA THR A 56 12.59 -14.90 -6.13
C THR A 56 12.25 -13.42 -6.05
N ASN A 57 12.70 -12.73 -4.99
CA ASN A 57 12.57 -11.28 -4.90
C ASN A 57 13.36 -10.56 -6.02
N ASP A 58 14.49 -11.12 -6.45
CA ASP A 58 15.27 -10.60 -7.58
C ASP A 58 14.48 -10.69 -8.89
N ALA A 59 13.81 -11.82 -9.15
CA ALA A 59 12.96 -11.98 -10.34
C ALA A 59 11.82 -10.95 -10.38
N VAL A 60 11.23 -10.62 -9.23
CA VAL A 60 10.25 -9.53 -9.12
C VAL A 60 10.88 -8.19 -9.45
N ALA A 61 12.07 -7.90 -8.88
CA ALA A 61 12.79 -6.66 -9.16
C ALA A 61 13.13 -6.49 -10.65
N GLU A 62 13.43 -7.56 -11.35
CA GLU A 62 13.79 -7.53 -12.78
C GLU A 62 12.57 -7.38 -13.69
N THR A 63 11.49 -8.12 -13.44
CA THR A 63 10.41 -8.32 -14.42
C THR A 63 9.19 -7.47 -14.23
N CYS A 64 8.94 -6.94 -13.02
CA CYS A 64 7.72 -6.19 -12.71
C CYS A 64 7.90 -4.67 -12.86
N GLU A 65 6.84 -3.99 -13.24
CA GLU A 65 6.79 -2.51 -13.40
C GLU A 65 6.44 -1.81 -12.10
N VAL A 66 5.51 -2.44 -11.38
CA VAL A 66 5.08 -2.01 -10.05
C VAL A 66 5.42 -3.11 -9.06
N ILE A 67 5.99 -2.74 -7.94
CA ILE A 67 6.39 -3.68 -6.88
C ILE A 67 5.70 -3.30 -5.59
N VAL A 68 5.07 -4.27 -4.94
CA VAL A 68 4.42 -4.09 -3.63
C VAL A 68 5.34 -4.67 -2.57
N SER A 69 5.90 -3.82 -1.73
CA SER A 69 6.77 -4.24 -0.63
C SER A 69 5.96 -4.63 0.59
N THR A 70 5.95 -5.94 0.90
CA THR A 70 5.36 -6.50 2.11
C THR A 70 6.42 -6.96 3.12
N ILE A 71 7.70 -6.71 2.83
CA ILE A 71 8.85 -7.04 3.67
C ILE A 71 9.26 -5.79 4.44
N ARG A 72 9.30 -5.87 5.77
CA ARG A 72 9.70 -4.77 6.68
C ARG A 72 11.22 -4.61 6.74
N ALA A 73 11.83 -4.43 5.58
CA ALA A 73 13.25 -4.22 5.43
C ALA A 73 13.51 -3.42 4.16
N VAL A 74 14.64 -2.74 4.08
CA VAL A 74 15.04 -2.01 2.87
C VAL A 74 15.45 -2.99 1.76
N PRO A 75 15.17 -2.67 0.49
CA PRO A 75 15.39 -3.57 -0.65
C PRO A 75 16.81 -4.14 -0.74
N SER A 76 17.84 -3.34 -0.51
CA SER A 76 19.26 -3.80 -0.57
C SER A 76 19.59 -4.94 0.40
N SER A 77 18.76 -5.17 1.42
CA SER A 77 18.96 -6.25 2.39
C SER A 77 18.43 -7.61 1.96
N PHE A 78 17.62 -7.69 0.88
CA PHE A 78 16.97 -8.94 0.46
C PHE A 78 16.91 -9.17 -1.04
N ILE A 79 17.44 -8.27 -1.87
CA ILE A 79 17.69 -8.47 -3.31
C ILE A 79 19.16 -8.28 -3.61
N THR A 80 19.63 -8.92 -4.68
CA THR A 80 21.05 -8.93 -5.05
C THR A 80 21.51 -7.57 -5.61
N SER A 81 20.65 -6.87 -6.34
CA SER A 81 20.97 -5.56 -6.94
C SER A 81 19.77 -4.64 -6.97
N THR A 82 19.97 -3.41 -6.51
CA THR A 82 18.98 -2.35 -6.57
C THR A 82 18.93 -1.62 -7.92
N SER A 83 19.88 -1.88 -8.83
CA SER A 83 19.94 -1.21 -10.15
C SER A 83 18.71 -1.52 -11.02
N ALA A 84 18.11 -2.71 -10.86
CA ALA A 84 16.89 -3.11 -11.55
C ALA A 84 15.66 -2.29 -11.15
N LEU A 85 15.73 -1.50 -10.07
CA LEU A 85 14.62 -0.71 -9.52
C LEU A 85 14.53 0.71 -10.11
N ALA A 86 15.49 1.11 -10.92
CA ALA A 86 15.50 2.46 -11.49
C ALA A 86 14.20 2.75 -12.27
N GLY A 87 13.52 3.83 -11.88
CA GLY A 87 12.26 4.27 -12.48
C GLY A 87 11.03 3.41 -12.16
N LYS A 88 11.16 2.30 -11.43
CA LYS A 88 10.03 1.46 -11.05
C LYS A 88 9.23 2.10 -9.91
N VAL A 89 7.93 1.84 -9.90
CA VAL A 89 7.05 2.24 -8.81
C VAL A 89 7.12 1.19 -7.70
N ILE A 90 7.40 1.62 -6.48
CA ILE A 90 7.37 0.75 -5.30
C ILE A 90 6.27 1.24 -4.35
N ILE A 91 5.25 0.41 -4.16
CA ILE A 91 4.18 0.63 -3.18
C ILE A 91 4.68 0.08 -1.84
N ASP A 92 4.92 0.94 -0.88
CA ASP A 92 5.29 0.54 0.48
C ASP A 92 4.03 0.48 1.35
N LEU A 93 3.66 -0.73 1.75
CA LEU A 93 2.53 -0.97 2.66
C LEU A 93 2.96 -1.31 4.09
N ASN A 94 4.25 -1.23 4.38
CA ASN A 94 4.76 -1.66 5.66
C ASN A 94 4.40 -0.68 6.78
N ASN A 95 4.17 -1.23 7.97
CA ASN A 95 4.01 -0.49 9.21
C ASN A 95 5.07 -0.93 10.20
N ARG A 96 5.42 -0.06 11.14
CA ARG A 96 6.24 -0.41 12.30
C ARG A 96 5.48 -1.41 13.17
N ASP A 97 6.23 -2.16 13.96
CA ASP A 97 5.61 -2.84 15.08
C ASP A 97 5.10 -1.81 16.09
N LEU A 98 3.96 -2.07 16.72
CA LEU A 98 3.45 -1.19 17.76
C LEU A 98 4.52 -1.09 18.85
N PRO A 99 5.10 0.10 19.09
CA PRO A 99 6.04 0.25 20.18
C PRO A 99 5.31 0.06 21.50
N ARG A 100 5.96 -0.61 22.44
CA ARG A 100 5.44 -0.67 23.82
C ARG A 100 5.58 0.68 24.53
N ASP A 101 6.58 1.46 24.10
CA ASP A 101 6.85 2.82 24.60
C ASP A 101 6.99 3.75 23.40
N TYR A 102 6.02 4.65 23.19
CA TYR A 102 6.04 5.64 22.12
C TYR A 102 7.08 6.73 22.42
N LYS A 103 8.11 6.83 21.58
CA LYS A 103 9.08 7.93 21.62
C LYS A 103 8.78 8.88 20.46
N PRO A 104 8.59 10.20 20.73
CA PRO A 104 8.23 11.17 19.69
C PRO A 104 9.18 11.18 18.48
N GLU A 105 10.49 10.99 18.70
CA GLU A 105 11.52 10.94 17.67
C GLU A 105 11.35 9.76 16.69
N GLU A 106 10.70 8.67 17.09
CA GLU A 106 10.45 7.52 16.25
C GLU A 106 9.39 7.79 15.18
N PHE A 107 8.54 8.78 15.38
CA PHE A 107 7.51 9.17 14.42
C PHE A 107 8.05 9.98 13.24
N LEU A 108 9.24 10.57 13.35
CA LEU A 108 9.81 11.43 12.30
C LEU A 108 10.36 10.69 11.09
N HIS A 109 10.45 9.35 11.15
CA HIS A 109 11.04 8.52 10.10
C HIS A 109 10.07 7.43 9.65
N SER A 110 9.53 7.57 8.44
CA SER A 110 8.70 6.52 7.85
C SER A 110 9.53 5.38 7.27
N LEU A 111 8.94 4.17 7.21
CA LEU A 111 9.56 3.03 6.53
C LEU A 111 9.67 3.29 5.02
N ALA A 112 8.66 3.94 4.42
CA ALA A 112 8.70 4.36 3.03
C ALA A 112 9.85 5.34 2.74
N GLY A 113 10.12 6.28 3.66
CA GLY A 113 11.26 7.18 3.58
C GLY A 113 12.60 6.45 3.68
N ALA A 114 12.69 5.38 4.49
CA ALA A 114 13.88 4.54 4.56
C ALA A 114 14.09 3.78 3.24
N THR A 115 13.02 3.24 2.64
CA THR A 115 13.06 2.60 1.32
C THR A 115 13.52 3.58 0.23
N GLN A 116 13.03 4.84 0.22
CA GLN A 116 13.47 5.86 -0.74
C GLN A 116 14.96 6.20 -0.60
N LYS A 117 15.49 6.25 0.62
CA LYS A 117 16.93 6.47 0.85
C LYS A 117 17.80 5.31 0.36
N ASP A 118 17.31 4.09 0.52
CA ASP A 118 18.01 2.87 0.09
C ASP A 118 18.04 2.73 -1.43
N VAL A 119 16.96 3.12 -2.11
CA VAL A 119 16.80 3.04 -3.56
C VAL A 119 16.36 4.38 -4.17
N PRO A 120 17.25 5.38 -4.21
CA PRO A 120 16.90 6.74 -4.62
C PRO A 120 16.46 6.85 -6.09
N SER A 121 16.77 5.86 -6.92
CA SER A 121 16.35 5.79 -8.32
C SER A 121 14.94 5.21 -8.54
N ALA A 122 14.33 4.61 -7.52
CA ALA A 122 12.94 4.14 -7.57
C ALA A 122 11.96 5.25 -7.16
N ARG A 123 10.70 5.09 -7.53
CA ARG A 123 9.60 6.01 -7.22
C ARG A 123 8.73 5.40 -6.14
N ILE A 124 8.91 5.84 -4.89
CA ILE A 124 8.23 5.25 -3.75
C ILE A 124 6.88 5.93 -3.52
N VAL A 125 5.84 5.12 -3.34
CA VAL A 125 4.51 5.58 -2.92
C VAL A 125 4.09 4.78 -1.69
N LYS A 126 3.82 5.46 -0.59
CA LYS A 126 3.18 4.89 0.58
C LYS A 126 1.72 4.66 0.30
N ALA A 127 1.21 3.44 0.45
CA ALA A 127 -0.21 3.13 0.28
C ALA A 127 -0.57 1.78 0.92
N LEU A 128 -1.87 1.51 1.10
CA LEU A 128 -2.42 0.22 1.54
C LEU A 128 -1.95 -0.25 2.93
N ASN A 129 -1.28 0.59 3.68
CA ASN A 129 -0.71 0.26 4.99
C ASN A 129 -1.72 0.36 6.13
N ASN A 130 -2.86 0.99 5.89
CA ASN A 130 -3.88 1.32 6.88
C ASN A 130 -5.23 0.62 6.61
N GLN A 131 -5.22 -0.50 5.92
CA GLN A 131 -6.34 -1.44 5.82
C GLN A 131 -5.93 -2.78 6.42
N ALA A 132 -6.88 -3.44 7.10
CA ALA A 132 -6.72 -4.83 7.48
C ALA A 132 -6.87 -5.74 6.25
N MET A 133 -6.20 -6.90 6.24
CA MET A 133 -6.23 -7.80 5.09
C MET A 133 -7.64 -8.30 4.76
N GLU A 134 -8.52 -8.38 5.76
CA GLU A 134 -9.90 -8.81 5.62
C GLU A 134 -10.70 -7.90 4.68
N VAL A 135 -10.36 -6.61 4.63
CA VAL A 135 -10.99 -5.63 3.72
C VAL A 135 -10.77 -6.03 2.26
N PHE A 136 -9.61 -6.58 1.92
CA PHE A 136 -9.29 -6.97 0.55
C PHE A 136 -9.94 -8.31 0.11
N ASN A 137 -10.60 -9.02 1.03
CA ASN A 137 -11.47 -10.16 0.69
C ASN A 137 -12.89 -9.72 0.31
N CYS A 138 -13.22 -8.44 0.48
CA CYS A 138 -14.51 -7.89 0.06
C CYS A 138 -14.53 -7.68 -1.47
N ASP A 139 -15.73 -7.76 -2.03
CA ASP A 139 -15.92 -7.48 -3.45
C ASP A 139 -15.56 -6.03 -3.79
N ALA A 140 -14.83 -5.80 -4.87
CA ALA A 140 -14.44 -4.46 -5.32
C ALA A 140 -15.66 -3.52 -5.54
N ALA A 141 -16.81 -4.07 -5.97
CA ALA A 141 -18.05 -3.31 -6.11
C ALA A 141 -18.58 -2.86 -4.75
N ALA A 142 -18.56 -3.74 -3.74
CA ALA A 142 -18.99 -3.41 -2.38
C ALA A 142 -18.08 -2.37 -1.71
N LEU A 143 -16.75 -2.49 -1.90
CA LEU A 143 -15.79 -1.49 -1.40
C LEU A 143 -16.02 -0.11 -2.03
N ARG A 144 -16.31 -0.08 -3.32
CA ARG A 144 -16.62 1.16 -4.06
C ARG A 144 -17.92 1.79 -3.59
N GLU A 145 -18.97 1.01 -3.41
CA GLU A 145 -20.27 1.47 -2.89
C GLU A 145 -20.14 2.02 -1.47
N ALA A 146 -19.36 1.35 -0.62
CA ALA A 146 -19.08 1.81 0.74
C ALA A 146 -18.14 3.03 0.79
N GLY A 147 -17.52 3.41 -0.35
CA GLY A 147 -16.59 4.55 -0.42
C GLY A 147 -15.33 4.36 0.40
N VAL A 148 -14.84 3.12 0.51
CA VAL A 148 -13.64 2.78 1.29
C VAL A 148 -12.43 3.54 0.76
N GLN A 149 -11.83 4.38 1.61
CA GLN A 149 -10.72 5.24 1.25
C GLN A 149 -9.37 4.52 1.41
N ALA A 150 -8.45 4.79 0.49
CA ALA A 150 -7.05 4.39 0.59
C ALA A 150 -6.15 5.63 0.46
N PHE A 151 -5.35 5.88 1.48
CA PHE A 151 -4.49 7.06 1.53
C PHE A 151 -3.16 6.77 0.86
N ILE A 152 -2.65 7.74 0.08
CA ILE A 152 -1.36 7.64 -0.61
C ILE A 152 -0.49 8.85 -0.28
N ALA A 153 0.83 8.65 -0.25
CA ALA A 153 1.83 9.71 -0.15
C ALA A 153 3.04 9.34 -1.01
N GLY A 154 3.54 10.29 -1.80
CA GLY A 154 4.66 10.08 -2.71
C GLY A 154 5.07 11.36 -3.40
N ASP A 155 6.33 11.43 -3.84
CA ASP A 155 6.88 12.65 -4.46
C ASP A 155 6.69 12.68 -5.98
N ASP A 156 6.58 11.50 -6.62
CA ASP A 156 6.41 11.38 -8.06
C ASP A 156 4.92 11.29 -8.44
N ASN A 157 4.42 12.25 -9.21
CA ASN A 157 3.00 12.33 -9.57
C ASN A 157 2.56 11.21 -10.52
N GLU A 158 3.44 10.73 -11.42
CA GLU A 158 3.11 9.63 -12.33
C GLU A 158 3.03 8.30 -11.56
N ALA A 159 3.93 8.11 -10.60
CA ALA A 159 3.87 6.96 -9.70
C ALA A 159 2.60 6.97 -8.84
N LYS A 160 2.23 8.14 -8.28
CA LYS A 160 0.95 8.27 -7.57
C LYS A 160 -0.23 7.97 -8.47
N GLN A 161 -0.23 8.45 -9.72
CA GLN A 161 -1.31 8.17 -10.68
C GLN A 161 -1.42 6.67 -10.97
N THR A 162 -0.29 5.99 -11.17
CA THR A 162 -0.25 4.52 -11.32
C THR A 162 -0.90 3.81 -10.13
N VAL A 163 -0.56 4.25 -8.90
CA VAL A 163 -1.13 3.67 -7.68
C VAL A 163 -2.63 3.99 -7.55
N ILE A 164 -3.07 5.20 -7.91
CA ILE A 164 -4.48 5.59 -7.95
C ILE A 164 -5.29 4.66 -8.86
N GLU A 165 -4.78 4.34 -10.05
CA GLU A 165 -5.43 3.41 -10.96
C GLU A 165 -5.56 2.01 -10.36
N LEU A 166 -4.48 1.48 -9.78
CA LEU A 166 -4.47 0.18 -9.12
C LEU A 166 -5.44 0.10 -7.92
N LEU A 167 -5.58 1.18 -7.15
CA LEU A 167 -6.53 1.26 -6.04
C LEU A 167 -7.98 1.27 -6.54
N ASN A 168 -8.27 2.02 -7.60
CA ASN A 168 -9.59 2.05 -8.23
C ASN A 168 -10.00 0.69 -8.79
N ASP A 169 -9.05 -0.08 -9.35
CA ASP A 169 -9.31 -1.41 -9.93
C ASP A 169 -9.80 -2.42 -8.88
N ILE A 170 -9.36 -2.27 -7.64
CA ILE A 170 -9.80 -3.10 -6.50
C ILE A 170 -10.90 -2.44 -5.66
N GLY A 171 -11.53 -1.37 -6.15
CA GLY A 171 -12.71 -0.75 -5.54
C GLY A 171 -12.43 0.26 -4.44
N LEU A 172 -11.18 0.66 -4.21
CA LEU A 172 -10.82 1.65 -3.21
C LEU A 172 -10.89 3.08 -3.77
N LYS A 173 -11.24 4.05 -2.93
CA LYS A 173 -11.24 5.47 -3.25
C LYS A 173 -9.88 6.09 -2.83
N PRO A 174 -9.00 6.46 -3.78
CA PRO A 174 -7.71 7.06 -3.44
C PRO A 174 -7.85 8.45 -2.82
N VAL A 175 -7.03 8.74 -1.80
CA VAL A 175 -6.92 10.07 -1.19
C VAL A 175 -5.45 10.44 -1.10
N ASP A 176 -5.05 11.48 -1.82
CA ASP A 176 -3.66 11.94 -1.86
C ASP A 176 -3.31 12.78 -0.62
N PHE A 177 -2.34 12.32 0.15
CA PHE A 177 -1.78 12.97 1.34
C PHE A 177 -0.52 13.77 1.04
N GLY A 178 -0.22 14.00 -0.24
CA GLY A 178 0.89 14.84 -0.68
C GLY A 178 2.24 14.11 -0.76
N PRO A 179 3.34 14.76 -0.35
CA PRO A 179 4.69 14.22 -0.54
C PRO A 179 4.98 13.00 0.35
N LEU A 180 6.01 12.23 -0.02
CA LEU A 180 6.45 11.05 0.72
C LEU A 180 6.85 11.38 2.17
N SER A 181 7.25 12.62 2.45
CA SER A 181 7.49 13.10 3.80
C SER A 181 6.27 12.98 4.72
N ASN A 182 5.06 12.84 4.18
CA ASN A 182 3.83 12.62 4.94
C ASN A 182 3.54 11.14 5.22
N ALA A 183 4.36 10.22 4.72
CA ALA A 183 4.14 8.77 4.90
C ALA A 183 4.06 8.33 6.38
N TRP A 184 4.75 9.03 7.29
CA TRP A 184 4.67 8.75 8.72
C TRP A 184 3.27 8.98 9.31
N LEU A 185 2.48 9.91 8.75
CA LEU A 185 1.07 10.13 9.16
C LEU A 185 0.21 8.91 8.81
N LEU A 186 0.47 8.29 7.66
CA LEU A 186 -0.23 7.08 7.23
C LEU A 186 0.17 5.88 8.11
N GLU A 187 1.43 5.81 8.53
CA GLU A 187 1.91 4.78 9.46
C GLU A 187 1.30 4.96 10.85
N LEU A 188 1.19 6.21 11.34
CA LEU A 188 0.50 6.52 12.59
C LEU A 188 -1.00 6.18 12.52
N GLN A 189 -1.65 6.45 11.38
CA GLN A 189 -3.04 6.09 11.18
C GLN A 189 -3.26 4.57 11.25
N ALA A 190 -2.31 3.77 10.78
CA ALA A 190 -2.35 2.32 10.93
C ALA A 190 -2.26 1.89 12.41
N ASP A 191 -1.51 2.63 13.25
CA ASP A 191 -1.45 2.35 14.69
C ASP A 191 -2.77 2.67 15.38
N ILE A 192 -3.44 3.76 14.98
CA ILE A 192 -4.79 4.10 15.44
C ILE A 192 -5.77 2.97 15.06
N LEU A 193 -5.73 2.51 13.81
CA LEU A 193 -6.59 1.42 13.35
C LEU A 193 -6.34 0.13 14.15
N ARG A 194 -5.09 -0.28 14.32
CA ARG A 194 -4.73 -1.49 15.08
C ARG A 194 -5.20 -1.40 16.53
N THR A 195 -5.05 -0.23 17.17
CA THR A 195 -5.55 0.01 18.52
C THR A 195 -7.06 -0.18 18.60
N TYR A 196 -7.81 0.36 17.62
CA TYR A 196 -9.26 0.17 17.54
C TYR A 196 -9.62 -1.31 17.34
N MET A 197 -8.94 -2.01 16.44
CA MET A 197 -9.17 -3.44 16.17
C MET A 197 -8.96 -4.29 17.43
N PHE A 198 -7.89 -4.04 18.19
CA PHE A 198 -7.63 -4.73 19.44
C PHE A 198 -8.68 -4.43 20.51
N ALA A 199 -9.15 -3.20 20.61
CA ALA A 199 -10.15 -2.80 21.59
C ALA A 199 -11.54 -3.37 21.29
N THR A 200 -11.89 -3.54 20.03
CA THR A 200 -13.25 -3.92 19.59
C THR A 200 -13.37 -5.35 19.09
N GLY A 201 -12.25 -6.02 18.76
CA GLY A 201 -12.25 -7.32 18.10
C GLY A 201 -12.73 -7.27 16.63
N ASN A 202 -12.96 -6.07 16.05
CA ASN A 202 -13.45 -5.91 14.69
C ASN A 202 -12.29 -5.58 13.73
N SER A 203 -12.00 -6.48 12.78
CA SER A 203 -10.98 -6.30 11.73
C SER A 203 -11.56 -5.81 10.39
N LEU A 204 -12.88 -5.85 10.19
CA LEU A 204 -13.56 -5.32 9.01
C LEU A 204 -13.84 -3.81 9.16
N VAL A 205 -12.77 -3.06 9.42
CA VAL A 205 -12.82 -1.61 9.60
C VAL A 205 -11.69 -0.96 8.80
N THR A 206 -11.95 0.26 8.35
CA THR A 206 -10.98 1.06 7.61
C THR A 206 -11.08 2.51 8.08
N PRO A 207 -9.97 3.22 8.21
CA PRO A 207 -10.01 4.65 8.48
C PRO A 207 -10.52 5.40 7.25
N GLY A 208 -11.19 6.53 7.48
CA GLY A 208 -11.70 7.37 6.41
C GLY A 208 -12.09 8.74 6.91
N PHE A 209 -12.20 9.71 5.99
CA PHE A 209 -12.76 11.02 6.24
C PHE A 209 -14.18 11.07 5.70
N ILE A 210 -15.11 11.47 6.55
CA ILE A 210 -16.51 11.70 6.19
C ILE A 210 -16.68 13.20 6.03
N GLU A 211 -17.15 13.63 4.87
CA GLU A 211 -17.50 15.04 4.68
C GLU A 211 -18.73 15.40 5.54
N ALA A 212 -18.58 16.44 6.36
CA ALA A 212 -19.70 16.96 7.11
C ALA A 212 -20.73 17.60 6.16
N PRO A 213 -22.04 17.49 6.46
CA PRO A 213 -23.06 18.19 5.69
C PRO A 213 -22.78 19.70 5.67
N ARG A 214 -22.99 20.33 4.52
CA ARG A 214 -22.96 21.79 4.45
C ARG A 214 -24.07 22.36 5.32
N ALA A 215 -23.71 23.28 6.19
CA ALA A 215 -24.64 24.01 7.01
C ALA A 215 -24.29 25.51 6.97
N GLU A 216 -25.30 26.36 7.17
CA GLU A 216 -25.07 27.78 7.39
C GLU A 216 -24.27 27.97 8.69
N PRO A 217 -23.27 28.87 8.72
CA PRO A 217 -22.47 29.12 9.89
C PRO A 217 -23.35 29.66 11.03
N ARG A 218 -23.42 28.91 12.13
CA ARG A 218 -24.19 29.35 13.31
C ARG A 218 -23.37 30.19 14.28
N PHE A 219 -22.06 29.97 14.31
CA PHE A 219 -21.16 30.50 15.35
C PHE A 219 -19.96 31.24 14.80
N GLY A 220 -19.99 31.59 13.53
CA GLY A 220 -18.94 32.33 12.83
C GLY A 220 -18.23 31.52 11.77
N GLU A 221 -17.58 32.25 10.89
CA GLU A 221 -16.78 31.67 9.80
C GLU A 221 -15.31 31.55 10.20
N ARG A 222 -14.63 30.59 9.58
CA ARG A 222 -13.20 30.42 9.73
C ARG A 222 -12.45 31.67 9.25
N ARG A 223 -11.54 32.19 10.05
CA ARG A 223 -10.66 33.28 9.64
C ARG A 223 -9.76 32.82 8.50
N LYS A 224 -9.70 33.61 7.40
CA LYS A 224 -8.78 33.34 6.28
C LYS A 224 -7.33 33.33 6.79
N GLY A 225 -6.56 32.35 6.37
CA GLY A 225 -5.13 32.25 6.71
C GLY A 225 -4.78 31.53 8.01
N THR A 226 -5.70 30.78 8.63
CA THR A 226 -5.45 30.03 9.88
C THR A 226 -5.03 28.55 9.66
N TYR A 227 -4.59 28.17 8.47
CA TYR A 227 -3.89 26.91 8.17
C TYR A 227 -2.78 27.15 7.17
#